data_2b098d01c499d114c9c0be41ffcd690c
#
_entry.id   2b098d01c499d114c9c0be41ffcd690c
#
_cell.length_a   1.000
_cell.length_b   1.000
_cell.length_c   1.000
_cell.angle_alpha   90.00
_cell.angle_beta   90.00
_cell.angle_gamma   90.00
#
_symmetry.space_group_name_H-M   'P 1'
#
loop_
_entity.id
_entity.type
_entity.pdbx_description
1 polymer ?
#
loop_
_entity_poly.entity_id
_entity_poly.type
_entity_poly.pdbx_seq_one_letter_code
_entity_poly.pdbx_strand_id
1 'polypeptide(L)'
;WLQSIDARHPAGIGHDIYLKLWALSKPSIPADFILFDEAQDADPLMMGILTQQSRQVIYVGDAHQQIYEWRGAVNAMKKLPLPQTLLTQSFRFGEPIAEVANTLLKALQEDVPLKGNPNKQSSTDKGMVHSKKDAILCRTNAAAMSQLLTGLKHGHRVALQADTDRMLK
;
A
#
# COMPACT_ATOMS: atom_id res chain seq x y z
N TRP A 1 -28.49 7.41 1.41
CA TRP A 1 -27.66 7.46 0.20
C TRP A 1 -28.00 8.68 -0.67
N LEU A 2 -29.26 8.90 -1.03
CA LEU A 2 -29.70 10.09 -1.78
C LEU A 2 -29.49 11.39 -1.01
N GLN A 3 -29.63 11.38 0.31
CA GLN A 3 -29.39 12.55 1.17
C GLN A 3 -27.91 12.98 1.18
N SER A 4 -26.97 12.04 1.01
CA SER A 4 -25.54 12.36 0.97
C SER A 4 -25.07 12.95 -0.35
N ILE A 5 -25.91 12.99 -1.37
CA ILE A 5 -25.63 13.65 -2.67
C ILE A 5 -25.95 15.16 -2.61
N ASP A 6 -26.79 15.61 -1.67
CA ASP A 6 -27.07 17.04 -1.51
C ASP A 6 -25.87 17.73 -0.82
N ALA A 7 -25.19 18.61 -1.55
CA ALA A 7 -24.06 19.39 -1.04
C ALA A 7 -24.41 20.28 0.16
N ARG A 8 -25.70 20.53 0.40
CA ARG A 8 -26.22 21.30 1.53
C ARG A 8 -26.49 20.44 2.76
N HIS A 9 -26.37 19.09 2.63
CA HIS A 9 -26.55 18.21 3.78
C HIS A 9 -25.40 18.41 4.79
N PRO A 10 -25.69 18.50 6.11
CA PRO A 10 -24.69 18.76 7.14
C PRO A 10 -23.50 17.77 7.16
N ALA A 11 -23.71 16.52 6.73
CA ALA A 11 -22.66 15.51 6.62
C ALA A 11 -21.71 15.70 5.43
N GLY A 12 -22.04 16.61 4.49
CA GLY A 12 -21.26 16.83 3.26
C GLY A 12 -21.32 15.65 2.30
N ILE A 13 -20.58 15.77 1.18
CA ILE A 13 -20.42 14.72 0.20
C ILE A 13 -19.11 13.98 0.49
N GLY A 14 -19.19 12.69 0.82
CA GLY A 14 -18.01 11.84 1.02
C GLY A 14 -17.25 11.58 -0.29
N HIS A 15 -15.96 11.29 -0.17
CA HIS A 15 -15.07 11.01 -1.31
C HIS A 15 -15.61 9.91 -2.23
N ASP A 16 -16.18 8.85 -1.70
CA ASP A 16 -16.69 7.72 -2.47
C ASP A 16 -17.89 8.11 -3.35
N ILE A 17 -18.65 9.14 -2.94
CA ILE A 17 -19.84 9.59 -3.69
C ILE A 17 -19.43 10.33 -4.94
N TYR A 18 -18.51 11.30 -4.85
CA TYR A 18 -18.10 12.04 -6.04
C TYR A 18 -17.28 11.15 -6.99
N LEU A 19 -16.47 10.21 -6.47
CA LEU A 19 -15.79 9.22 -7.29
C LEU A 19 -16.82 8.36 -8.06
N LYS A 20 -17.90 7.93 -7.40
CA LYS A 20 -18.98 7.18 -8.05
C LYS A 20 -19.68 7.99 -9.12
N LEU A 21 -20.01 9.25 -8.84
CA LEU A 21 -20.64 10.13 -9.83
C LEU A 21 -19.72 10.36 -11.03
N TRP A 22 -18.43 10.56 -10.78
CA TRP A 22 -17.43 10.68 -11.83
C TRP A 22 -17.34 9.42 -12.69
N ALA A 23 -17.29 8.24 -12.08
CA ALA A 23 -17.28 6.97 -12.79
C ALA A 23 -18.53 6.78 -13.67
N LEU A 24 -19.71 7.17 -13.15
CA LEU A 24 -20.98 7.08 -13.90
C LEU A 24 -21.02 8.03 -15.11
N SER A 25 -20.29 9.13 -15.09
CA SER A 25 -20.18 10.05 -16.22
C SER A 25 -19.29 9.50 -17.35
N LYS A 26 -18.67 8.32 -17.17
CA LYS A 26 -17.76 7.69 -18.13
C LYS A 26 -16.66 8.67 -18.61
N PRO A 27 -15.87 9.21 -17.71
CA PRO A 27 -14.94 10.28 -18.04
C PRO A 27 -13.85 9.80 -19.00
N SER A 28 -13.48 10.68 -19.94
CA SER A 28 -12.26 10.54 -20.73
C SER A 28 -11.16 11.36 -20.06
N ILE A 29 -10.04 10.72 -19.75
CA ILE A 29 -8.89 11.40 -19.15
C ILE A 29 -8.06 12.03 -20.28
N PRO A 30 -7.88 13.37 -20.28
CA PRO A 30 -7.15 14.06 -21.35
C PRO A 30 -5.64 13.93 -21.13
N ALA A 31 -5.07 12.78 -21.49
CA ALA A 31 -3.66 12.48 -21.37
C ALA A 31 -3.18 11.65 -22.56
N ASP A 32 -1.89 11.68 -22.88
CA ASP A 32 -1.29 10.86 -23.92
C ASP A 32 -1.18 9.41 -23.48
N PHE A 33 -0.88 9.20 -22.21
CA PHE A 33 -0.88 7.91 -21.51
C PHE A 33 -1.22 8.12 -20.03
N ILE A 34 -1.57 7.04 -19.34
CA ILE A 34 -1.94 7.07 -17.92
C ILE A 34 -1.00 6.12 -17.16
N LEU A 35 -0.37 6.64 -16.11
CA LEU A 35 0.35 5.82 -15.12
C LEU A 35 -0.54 5.67 -13.89
N PHE A 36 -0.83 4.43 -13.51
CA PHE A 36 -1.61 4.12 -12.32
C PHE A 36 -0.75 3.36 -11.34
N ASP A 37 -0.32 4.07 -10.30
CA ASP A 37 0.55 3.53 -9.24
C ASP A 37 -0.27 2.86 -8.12
N GLU A 38 0.37 1.99 -7.32
CA GLU A 38 -0.23 1.19 -6.26
C GLU A 38 -1.43 0.34 -6.75
N ALA A 39 -1.30 -0.20 -7.95
CA ALA A 39 -2.39 -0.90 -8.64
C ALA A 39 -2.88 -2.18 -7.94
N GLN A 40 -2.14 -2.71 -6.96
CA GLN A 40 -2.57 -3.82 -6.12
C GLN A 40 -3.72 -3.44 -5.16
N ASP A 41 -3.85 -2.15 -4.82
CA ASP A 41 -4.89 -1.62 -3.94
C ASP A 41 -5.95 -0.82 -4.70
N ALA A 42 -6.10 -1.09 -6.00
CA ALA A 42 -7.04 -0.38 -6.86
C ALA A 42 -8.49 -0.55 -6.40
N ASP A 43 -9.21 0.57 -6.32
CA ASP A 43 -10.66 0.56 -6.14
C ASP A 43 -11.38 0.05 -7.41
N PRO A 44 -12.43 -0.78 -7.29
CA PRO A 44 -13.19 -1.28 -8.44
C PRO A 44 -13.76 -0.19 -9.34
N LEU A 45 -14.15 0.96 -8.80
CA LEU A 45 -14.63 2.10 -9.58
C LEU A 45 -13.49 2.71 -10.41
N MET A 46 -12.33 2.90 -9.81
CA MET A 46 -11.15 3.39 -10.50
C MET A 46 -10.73 2.45 -11.63
N MET A 47 -10.72 1.13 -11.36
CA MET A 47 -10.48 0.12 -12.39
C MET A 47 -11.49 0.21 -13.55
N GLY A 48 -12.77 0.42 -13.23
CA GLY A 48 -13.82 0.63 -14.23
C GLY A 48 -13.59 1.88 -15.10
N ILE A 49 -13.07 2.96 -14.52
CA ILE A 49 -12.71 4.17 -15.26
C ILE A 49 -11.50 3.91 -16.17
N LEU A 50 -10.44 3.29 -15.64
CA LEU A 50 -9.18 3.08 -16.35
C LEU A 50 -9.33 2.10 -17.53
N THR A 51 -10.11 1.04 -17.37
CA THR A 51 -10.34 0.06 -18.42
C THR A 51 -11.20 0.58 -19.59
N GLN A 52 -11.92 1.68 -19.39
CA GLN A 52 -12.70 2.34 -20.43
C GLN A 52 -11.91 3.40 -21.22
N GLN A 53 -10.68 3.71 -20.82
CA GLN A 53 -9.87 4.69 -21.52
C GLN A 53 -9.40 4.16 -22.87
N SER A 54 -9.42 5.02 -23.89
CA SER A 54 -8.85 4.72 -25.21
C SER A 54 -7.34 4.92 -25.28
N ARG A 55 -6.74 5.41 -24.22
CA ARG A 55 -5.30 5.67 -24.10
C ARG A 55 -4.60 4.49 -23.47
N GLN A 56 -3.28 4.42 -23.68
CA GLN A 56 -2.45 3.43 -22.99
C GLN A 56 -2.51 3.67 -21.47
N VAL A 57 -2.82 2.63 -20.72
CA VAL A 57 -2.75 2.63 -19.26
C VAL A 57 -1.63 1.70 -18.83
N ILE A 58 -0.70 2.21 -18.03
CA ILE A 58 0.42 1.47 -17.45
C ILE A 58 0.14 1.32 -15.96
N TYR A 59 -0.03 0.09 -15.51
CA TYR A 59 -0.25 -0.24 -14.11
C TYR A 59 1.07 -0.54 -13.44
N VAL A 60 1.34 0.13 -12.32
CA VAL A 60 2.53 -0.06 -11.51
C VAL A 60 2.10 -0.50 -10.12
N GLY A 61 2.77 -1.49 -9.54
CA GLY A 61 2.40 -1.99 -8.22
C GLY A 61 3.13 -3.28 -7.87
N ASP A 62 2.92 -3.73 -6.65
CA ASP A 62 3.44 -4.98 -6.12
C ASP A 62 2.29 -5.85 -5.59
N ALA A 63 2.06 -6.98 -6.24
CA ALA A 63 0.97 -7.89 -5.89
C ALA A 63 1.00 -8.38 -4.43
N HIS A 64 2.18 -8.39 -3.80
CA HIS A 64 2.37 -8.81 -2.40
C HIS A 64 2.19 -7.68 -1.38
N GLN A 65 2.12 -6.42 -1.84
CA GLN A 65 1.89 -5.27 -0.96
C GLN A 65 0.40 -4.90 -0.82
N GLN A 66 -0.53 -5.72 -1.30
CA GLN A 66 -1.95 -5.49 -1.13
C GLN A 66 -2.35 -5.53 0.35
N ILE A 67 -2.84 -4.42 0.87
CA ILE A 67 -3.27 -4.28 2.28
C ILE A 67 -4.73 -3.83 2.42
N TYR A 68 -5.41 -3.47 1.34
CA TYR A 68 -6.78 -2.96 1.35
C TYR A 68 -7.82 -3.93 0.75
N GLU A 69 -7.50 -5.23 0.63
CA GLU A 69 -8.43 -6.27 0.17
C GLU A 69 -9.73 -6.27 0.99
N TRP A 70 -9.64 -6.07 2.30
CA TRP A 70 -10.78 -5.99 3.22
C TRP A 70 -11.72 -4.80 2.95
N ARG A 71 -11.28 -3.80 2.18
CA ARG A 71 -12.08 -2.68 1.66
C ARG A 71 -12.67 -2.96 0.29
N GLY A 72 -12.43 -4.12 -0.27
CA GLY A 72 -12.85 -4.49 -1.62
C GLY A 72 -11.87 -4.05 -2.71
N ALA A 73 -10.63 -3.71 -2.37
CA ALA A 73 -9.59 -3.42 -3.35
C ALA A 73 -9.34 -4.63 -4.26
N VAL A 74 -9.13 -4.34 -5.52
CA VAL A 74 -8.87 -5.33 -6.57
C VAL A 74 -7.39 -5.33 -6.88
N ASN A 75 -6.73 -6.48 -6.73
CA ASN A 75 -5.34 -6.60 -7.15
C ASN A 75 -5.24 -6.60 -8.67
N ALA A 76 -5.05 -5.41 -9.26
CA ALA A 76 -4.96 -5.25 -10.71
C ALA A 76 -3.74 -5.99 -11.27
N MET A 77 -2.65 -6.10 -10.51
CA MET A 77 -1.42 -6.80 -10.92
C MET A 77 -1.65 -8.30 -11.17
N LYS A 78 -2.60 -8.91 -10.44
CA LYS A 78 -2.97 -10.33 -10.61
C LYS A 78 -4.11 -10.54 -11.60
N LYS A 79 -5.00 -9.57 -11.74
CA LYS A 79 -6.27 -9.75 -12.48
C LYS A 79 -6.18 -9.34 -13.95
N LEU A 80 -5.30 -8.41 -14.29
CA LEU A 80 -5.21 -7.93 -15.66
C LEU A 80 -4.28 -8.83 -16.49
N PRO A 81 -4.78 -9.41 -17.60
CA PRO A 81 -3.96 -10.24 -18.50
C PRO A 81 -3.12 -9.37 -19.44
N LEU A 82 -2.26 -8.54 -18.86
CA LEU A 82 -1.41 -7.62 -19.61
C LEU A 82 0.05 -8.10 -19.59
N PRO A 83 0.85 -7.72 -20.60
CA PRO A 83 2.29 -7.93 -20.56
C PRO A 83 2.90 -7.29 -19.31
N GLN A 84 3.81 -8.00 -18.66
CA GLN A 84 4.41 -7.56 -17.39
C GLN A 84 5.91 -7.40 -17.54
N THR A 85 6.46 -6.38 -16.89
CA THR A 85 7.89 -6.18 -16.71
C THR A 85 8.17 -6.08 -15.23
N LEU A 86 9.18 -6.82 -14.75
CA LEU A 86 9.50 -6.89 -13.33
C LEU A 86 10.63 -5.94 -12.97
N LEU A 87 10.45 -5.16 -11.92
CA LEU A 87 11.48 -4.31 -11.32
C LEU A 87 12.06 -5.07 -10.11
N THR A 88 13.20 -5.69 -10.30
CA THR A 88 13.80 -6.58 -9.30
C THR A 88 14.87 -5.92 -8.44
N GLN A 89 15.36 -4.74 -8.83
CA GLN A 89 16.40 -4.01 -8.12
C GLN A 89 15.80 -3.07 -7.07
N SER A 90 16.12 -3.28 -5.80
CA SER A 90 15.80 -2.31 -4.75
C SER A 90 16.80 -1.16 -4.75
N PHE A 91 16.31 0.06 -4.50
CA PHE A 91 17.12 1.25 -4.23
C PHE A 91 17.06 1.67 -2.75
N ARG A 92 16.22 1.01 -1.94
CA ARG A 92 15.97 1.37 -0.54
C ARG A 92 16.90 0.68 0.44
N PHE A 93 17.33 -0.55 0.13
CA PHE A 93 18.15 -1.38 1.03
C PHE A 93 19.16 -2.24 0.25
N GLY A 94 20.16 -2.75 0.97
CA GLY A 94 21.20 -3.60 0.41
C GLY A 94 20.86 -5.10 0.42
N GLU A 95 21.81 -5.91 -0.04
CA GLU A 95 21.63 -7.34 -0.28
C GLU A 95 21.16 -8.15 0.95
N PRO A 96 21.68 -7.94 2.18
CA PRO A 96 21.23 -8.73 3.34
C PRO A 96 19.73 -8.66 3.61
N ILE A 97 19.09 -7.50 3.33
CA ILE A 97 17.64 -7.36 3.48
C ILE A 97 16.92 -8.04 2.31
N ALA A 98 17.47 -7.96 1.09
CA ALA A 98 16.92 -8.65 -0.08
C ALA A 98 16.92 -10.17 0.11
N GLU A 99 17.97 -10.76 0.69
CA GLU A 99 18.06 -12.19 1.01
C GLU A 99 16.94 -12.65 1.95
N VAL A 100 16.66 -11.87 3.01
CA VAL A 100 15.53 -12.16 3.92
C VAL A 100 14.20 -12.07 3.18
N ALA A 101 14.00 -11.02 2.36
CA ALA A 101 12.81 -10.88 1.55
C ALA A 101 12.63 -12.05 0.57
N ASN A 102 13.70 -12.48 -0.09
CA ASN A 102 13.68 -13.61 -1.03
C ASN A 102 13.32 -14.94 -0.35
N THR A 103 13.67 -15.12 0.92
CA THR A 103 13.26 -16.29 1.68
C THR A 103 11.72 -16.35 1.82
N LEU A 104 11.08 -15.19 2.05
CA LEU A 104 9.62 -15.07 2.14
C LEU A 104 8.97 -15.17 0.76
N LEU A 105 9.52 -14.51 -0.26
CA LEU A 105 9.03 -14.58 -1.64
C LEU A 105 9.03 -16.02 -2.16
N LYS A 106 10.08 -16.78 -1.89
CA LYS A 106 10.14 -18.21 -2.24
C LYS A 106 9.05 -19.03 -1.55
N ALA A 107 8.73 -18.72 -0.30
CA ALA A 107 7.62 -19.38 0.41
C ALA A 107 6.24 -19.01 -0.19
N LEU A 108 6.14 -17.85 -0.84
CA LEU A 108 4.97 -17.39 -1.60
C LEU A 108 4.97 -17.86 -3.06
N GLN A 109 5.92 -18.75 -3.44
CA GLN A 109 6.06 -19.31 -4.79
C GLN A 109 6.42 -18.26 -5.87
N GLU A 110 7.15 -17.21 -5.48
CA GLU A 110 7.71 -16.26 -6.42
C GLU A 110 9.09 -16.73 -6.91
N ASP A 111 9.22 -16.84 -8.23
CA ASP A 111 10.43 -17.38 -8.85
C ASP A 111 11.49 -16.30 -9.11
N VAL A 112 11.09 -15.03 -9.13
CA VAL A 112 12.01 -13.93 -9.48
C VAL A 112 12.56 -13.27 -8.22
N PRO A 113 13.88 -13.38 -7.96
CA PRO A 113 14.47 -12.83 -6.77
C PRO A 113 14.60 -11.31 -6.84
N LEU A 114 14.39 -10.67 -5.69
CA LEU A 114 14.70 -9.27 -5.46
C LEU A 114 16.22 -9.10 -5.24
N LYS A 115 16.80 -8.04 -5.79
CA LYS A 115 18.23 -7.69 -5.64
C LYS A 115 18.36 -6.47 -4.73
N GLY A 116 19.29 -6.52 -3.79
CA GLY A 116 19.65 -5.37 -2.97
C GLY A 116 20.42 -4.30 -3.75
N ASN A 117 20.45 -3.08 -3.24
CA ASN A 117 21.27 -2.01 -3.80
C ASN A 117 22.73 -2.23 -3.41
N PRO A 118 23.66 -2.43 -4.36
CA PRO A 118 25.07 -2.68 -4.05
C PRO A 118 25.77 -1.49 -3.36
N ASN A 119 25.21 -0.30 -3.52
CA ASN A 119 25.75 0.93 -2.91
C ASN A 119 25.17 1.22 -1.52
N LYS A 120 24.27 0.37 -1.00
CA LYS A 120 23.71 0.51 0.35
C LYS A 120 24.22 -0.58 1.28
N GLN A 121 24.87 -0.15 2.35
CA GLN A 121 25.16 -1.04 3.47
C GLN A 121 23.88 -1.30 4.23
N SER A 122 23.58 -2.57 4.44
CA SER A 122 22.45 -3.04 5.24
C SER A 122 22.88 -4.26 6.02
N SER A 123 22.25 -4.47 7.15
CA SER A 123 22.47 -5.68 7.97
C SER A 123 21.12 -6.21 8.44
N THR A 124 21.07 -7.49 8.73
CA THR A 124 19.92 -8.14 9.34
C THR A 124 20.38 -8.83 10.62
N ASP A 125 19.56 -8.73 11.67
CA ASP A 125 19.81 -9.38 12.94
C ASP A 125 18.52 -10.09 13.39
N LYS A 126 18.67 -11.21 14.10
CA LYS A 126 17.53 -11.94 14.68
C LYS A 126 17.12 -11.42 16.04
N GLY A 127 17.88 -10.50 16.62
CA GLY A 127 17.61 -9.88 17.91
C GLY A 127 16.85 -8.57 17.78
N MET A 128 16.02 -8.23 18.78
CA MET A 128 15.49 -6.89 18.92
C MET A 128 16.55 -6.01 19.57
N VAL A 129 17.23 -5.19 18.78
CA VAL A 129 18.13 -4.15 19.28
C VAL A 129 17.35 -2.85 19.33
N HIS A 130 16.96 -2.42 20.51
CA HIS A 130 16.31 -1.13 20.70
C HIS A 130 17.35 -0.01 20.64
N SER A 131 17.44 0.67 19.52
CA SER A 131 18.17 1.93 19.39
C SER A 131 17.23 3.13 19.53
N LYS A 132 17.80 4.32 19.76
CA LYS A 132 17.00 5.56 19.90
C LYS A 132 16.26 5.99 18.61
N LYS A 133 16.40 5.26 17.52
CA LYS A 133 15.84 5.61 16.18
C LYS A 133 15.15 4.44 15.50
N ASP A 134 14.73 3.44 16.27
CA ASP A 134 14.05 2.28 15.68
C ASP A 134 12.61 2.59 15.31
N ALA A 135 12.16 2.00 14.23
CA ALA A 135 10.75 1.90 13.88
C ALA A 135 10.30 0.45 14.03
N ILE A 136 9.21 0.21 14.76
CA ILE A 136 8.64 -1.13 14.96
C ILE A 136 7.35 -1.23 14.17
N LEU A 137 7.34 -2.12 13.18
CA LEU A 137 6.14 -2.42 12.39
C LEU A 137 5.41 -3.60 13.01
N CYS A 138 4.13 -3.42 13.29
CA CYS A 138 3.28 -4.44 13.91
C CYS A 138 2.13 -4.81 12.99
N ARG A 139 1.75 -6.09 13.00
CA ARG A 139 0.61 -6.61 12.22
C ARG A 139 -0.73 -6.10 12.74
N THR A 140 -0.84 -5.81 14.06
CA THR A 140 -2.08 -5.39 14.71
C THR A 140 -1.86 -4.17 15.59
N ASN A 141 -2.91 -3.38 15.81
CA ASN A 141 -2.89 -2.25 16.74
C ASN A 141 -2.59 -2.69 18.19
N ALA A 142 -3.09 -3.86 18.59
CA ALA A 142 -2.80 -4.41 19.93
C ALA A 142 -1.31 -4.70 20.11
N ALA A 143 -0.64 -5.28 19.12
CA ALA A 143 0.80 -5.50 19.13
C ALA A 143 1.57 -4.17 19.16
N ALA A 144 1.16 -3.17 18.38
CA ALA A 144 1.77 -1.84 18.39
C ALA A 144 1.63 -1.16 19.75
N MET A 145 0.46 -1.24 20.37
CA MET A 145 0.21 -0.71 21.72
C MET A 145 1.09 -1.42 22.78
N SER A 146 1.23 -2.73 22.68
CA SER A 146 2.12 -3.51 23.56
C SER A 146 3.57 -3.05 23.45
N GLN A 147 4.06 -2.82 22.23
CA GLN A 147 5.42 -2.30 22.00
C GLN A 147 5.61 -0.89 22.56
N LEU A 148 4.60 -0.02 22.38
CA LEU A 148 4.62 1.33 22.94
C LEU A 148 4.72 1.30 24.46
N LEU A 149 3.88 0.50 25.14
CA LEU A 149 3.93 0.36 26.60
C LEU A 149 5.25 -0.22 27.10
N THR A 150 5.81 -1.18 26.38
CA THR A 150 7.13 -1.74 26.67
C THR A 150 8.23 -0.69 26.57
N GLY A 151 8.23 0.09 25.51
CA GLY A 151 9.19 1.19 25.34
C GLY A 151 9.10 2.24 26.46
N LEU A 152 7.86 2.64 26.83
CA LEU A 152 7.65 3.57 27.95
C LEU A 152 8.16 3.02 29.28
N LYS A 153 7.91 1.74 29.58
CA LYS A 153 8.44 1.08 30.80
C LYS A 153 9.97 1.09 30.88
N HIS A 154 10.65 1.06 29.76
CA HIS A 154 12.10 1.14 29.67
C HIS A 154 12.63 2.59 29.59
N GLY A 155 11.78 3.60 29.74
CA GLY A 155 12.15 5.00 29.71
C GLY A 155 12.49 5.54 28.31
N HIS A 156 12.09 4.83 27.24
CA HIS A 156 12.28 5.30 25.88
C HIS A 156 11.25 6.37 25.51
N ARG A 157 11.67 7.31 24.66
CA ARG A 157 10.73 8.21 23.99
C ARG A 157 10.12 7.47 22.81
N VAL A 158 8.83 7.19 22.89
CA VAL A 158 8.09 6.43 21.88
C VAL A 158 6.92 7.24 21.34
N ALA A 159 6.57 7.01 20.08
CA ALA A 159 5.40 7.57 19.44
C ALA A 159 4.68 6.47 18.65
N LEU A 160 3.37 6.50 18.66
CA LEU A 160 2.53 5.63 17.84
C LEU A 160 2.05 6.44 16.63
N GLN A 161 2.42 6.00 15.44
CA GLN A 161 1.86 6.55 14.22
C GLN A 161 0.52 5.85 13.94
N ALA A 162 -0.55 6.44 14.43
CA ALA A 162 -1.90 5.95 14.22
C ALA A 162 -2.84 7.13 14.05
N ASP A 163 -3.92 6.89 13.32
CA ASP A 163 -5.04 7.82 13.27
C ASP A 163 -5.79 7.73 14.62
N THR A 164 -5.38 8.59 15.55
CA THR A 164 -5.88 8.60 16.94
C THR A 164 -7.38 8.78 17.02
N ASP A 165 -8.00 9.46 16.06
CA ASP A 165 -9.46 9.66 16.02
C ASP A 165 -10.24 8.36 15.75
N ARG A 166 -9.58 7.33 15.20
CA ARG A 166 -10.19 6.00 15.00
C ARG A 166 -9.93 5.02 16.12
N MET A 167 -8.95 5.27 16.99
CA MET A 167 -8.63 4.37 18.10
C MET A 167 -9.51 4.58 19.34
N LEU A 168 -10.16 5.73 19.46
CA LEU A 168 -10.98 6.12 20.62
C LEU A 168 -12.48 5.94 20.38
N LYS A 169 -12.89 5.36 19.27
CA LYS A 169 -14.25 4.91 18.96
C LYS A 169 -14.34 3.41 18.98
#